data_7dbfd19a1653bc3c01d913877bb4ecd3
#
_entry.id   7dbfd19a1653bc3c01d913877bb4ecd3
#
_cell.length_a   1.000
_cell.length_b   1.000
_cell.length_c   1.000
_cell.angle_alpha   90.00
_cell.angle_beta   90.00
_cell.angle_gamma   90.00
#
_symmetry.space_group_name_H-M   'P 1'
#
loop_
_entity.id
_entity.type
_entity.pdbx_description
1 polymer ?
#
loop_
_entity_poly.entity_id
_entity_poly.type
_entity_poly.pdbx_seq_one_letter_code
_entity_poly.pdbx_strand_id
1 'polypeptide(L)'
;MSVLSGYKIIELSGIGPGPLCGMLLADLGAEVIRIDRKKTTMPLPEPKLDITGRNKKSICLNLKNEKSRELFYKLISDADALIEGFRPGVTEKLGIGPEDCKKINPKLVYGRITGWGQDGPLSNVAGHDINYIALAGSLFSMGGKDKPSIPYNIAGDYAGGT
;
A
#
# COMPACT_ATOMS: atom_id res chain seq x y z
N MET A 1 25.91 5.64 -5.40
CA MET A 1 24.69 6.18 -4.76
C MET A 1 23.49 5.54 -5.45
N SER A 2 22.50 5.06 -4.69
CA SER A 2 21.25 4.56 -5.28
C SER A 2 20.38 5.73 -5.73
N VAL A 3 19.51 5.50 -6.71
CA VAL A 3 18.70 6.55 -7.38
C VAL A 3 17.80 7.32 -6.40
N LEU A 4 17.25 6.63 -5.38
CA LEU A 4 16.36 7.20 -4.37
C LEU A 4 17.03 7.40 -3.00
N SER A 5 18.37 7.45 -2.94
CA SER A 5 19.06 7.76 -1.68
C SER A 5 18.66 9.14 -1.16
N GLY A 6 18.25 9.20 0.12
CA GLY A 6 17.82 10.43 0.78
C GLY A 6 16.31 10.63 0.80
N TYR A 7 15.53 9.86 0.04
CA TYR A 7 14.07 9.89 0.12
C TYR A 7 13.57 9.00 1.26
N LYS A 8 12.57 9.47 1.98
CA LYS A 8 11.90 8.77 3.09
C LYS A 8 10.43 8.48 2.74
N ILE A 9 10.07 7.21 2.79
CA ILE A 9 8.74 6.72 2.43
C ILE A 9 8.10 6.05 3.65
N ILE A 10 6.87 6.42 3.95
CA ILE A 10 6.05 5.73 4.95
C ILE A 10 5.10 4.79 4.23
N GLU A 11 5.08 3.53 4.64
CA GLU A 11 4.16 2.51 4.12
C GLU A 11 3.21 2.06 5.22
N LEU A 12 1.90 2.16 4.99
CA LEU A 12 0.93 1.50 5.85
C LEU A 12 0.80 0.04 5.41
N SER A 13 1.04 -0.89 6.33
CA SER A 13 1.05 -2.32 6.03
C SER A 13 -0.24 -2.79 5.37
N GLY A 14 -0.11 -3.57 4.33
CA GLY A 14 -1.19 -4.10 3.52
C GLY A 14 -0.79 -5.41 2.84
N ILE A 15 -1.46 -5.73 1.75
CA ILE A 15 -1.17 -6.89 0.89
C ILE A 15 -1.08 -6.44 -0.56
N GLY A 16 -0.43 -7.25 -1.40
CA GLY A 16 -0.35 -7.05 -2.85
C GLY A 16 0.47 -5.83 -3.25
N PRO A 17 -0.11 -4.90 -4.03
CA PRO A 17 0.62 -3.84 -4.73
C PRO A 17 1.32 -2.83 -3.81
N GLY A 18 0.72 -2.47 -2.67
CA GLY A 18 1.34 -1.53 -1.73
C GLY A 18 2.69 -2.00 -1.19
N PRO A 19 2.77 -3.20 -0.58
CA PRO A 19 4.03 -3.79 -0.15
C PRO A 19 5.05 -3.98 -1.28
N LEU A 20 4.60 -4.32 -2.48
CA LEU A 20 5.48 -4.42 -3.66
C LEU A 20 6.08 -3.06 -4.00
N CYS A 21 5.26 -2.02 -4.10
CA CYS A 21 5.72 -0.65 -4.37
C CYS A 21 6.78 -0.21 -3.35
N GLY A 22 6.48 -0.37 -2.06
CA GLY A 22 7.44 -0.02 -1.01
C GLY A 22 8.74 -0.82 -1.08
N MET A 23 8.69 -2.10 -1.49
CA MET A 23 9.88 -2.92 -1.71
C MET A 23 10.73 -2.39 -2.86
N LEU A 24 10.12 -2.07 -4.00
CA LEU A 24 10.84 -1.52 -5.16
C LEU A 24 11.50 -0.18 -4.82
N LEU A 25 10.81 0.69 -4.11
CA LEU A 25 11.39 1.97 -3.64
C LEU A 25 12.56 1.74 -2.69
N ALA A 26 12.46 0.76 -1.77
CA ALA A 26 13.56 0.39 -0.88
C ALA A 26 14.75 -0.20 -1.64
N ASP A 27 14.51 -1.06 -2.64
CA ASP A 27 15.56 -1.62 -3.51
C ASP A 27 16.28 -0.52 -4.31
N LEU A 28 15.57 0.55 -4.67
CA LEU A 28 16.13 1.74 -5.33
C LEU A 28 16.83 2.70 -4.35
N GLY A 29 16.85 2.39 -3.06
CA GLY A 29 17.64 3.11 -2.05
C GLY A 29 16.88 4.11 -1.20
N ALA A 30 15.56 4.18 -1.29
CA ALA A 30 14.74 4.97 -0.37
C ALA A 30 14.74 4.37 1.04
N GLU A 31 14.67 5.19 2.06
CA GLU A 31 14.38 4.74 3.42
C GLU A 31 12.88 4.47 3.54
N VAL A 32 12.48 3.20 3.56
CA VAL A 32 11.08 2.81 3.72
C VAL A 32 10.80 2.37 5.15
N ILE A 33 9.85 3.02 5.81
CA ILE A 33 9.37 2.66 7.15
C ILE A 33 7.95 2.14 7.05
N ARG A 34 7.79 0.82 7.27
CA ARG A 34 6.49 0.16 7.29
C ARG A 34 5.85 0.29 8.67
N ILE A 35 4.60 0.74 8.71
CA ILE A 35 3.79 0.80 9.92
C ILE A 35 2.88 -0.41 9.97
N ASP A 36 3.14 -1.29 10.91
CA ASP A 36 2.41 -2.54 11.12
C ASP A 36 1.35 -2.41 12.21
N ARG A 37 0.35 -3.28 12.17
CA ARG A 37 -0.65 -3.44 13.24
C ARG A 37 -0.20 -4.51 14.22
N LYS A 38 -0.49 -4.33 15.51
CA LYS A 38 -0.19 -5.32 16.55
C LYS A 38 -0.92 -6.66 16.33
N LYS A 39 -2.13 -6.60 15.77
CA LYS A 39 -2.91 -7.79 15.41
C LYS A 39 -3.39 -7.65 13.98
N THR A 40 -3.15 -8.65 13.17
CA THR A 40 -3.73 -8.78 11.84
C THR A 40 -4.69 -9.96 11.81
N THR A 41 -5.78 -9.83 11.07
CA THR A 41 -6.74 -10.89 10.85
C THR A 41 -6.29 -11.84 9.73
N MET A 42 -5.33 -11.42 8.92
CA MET A 42 -4.73 -12.25 7.89
C MET A 42 -3.43 -12.87 8.41
N PRO A 43 -3.18 -14.15 8.16
CA PRO A 43 -1.89 -14.74 8.45
C PRO A 43 -0.82 -14.02 7.61
N LEU A 44 0.05 -13.27 8.26
CA LEU A 44 1.25 -12.76 7.61
C LEU A 44 2.21 -13.92 7.39
N PRO A 45 2.96 -13.95 6.28
CA PRO A 45 4.05 -14.90 6.16
C PRO A 45 5.03 -14.72 7.32
N GLU A 46 5.70 -15.80 7.70
CA GLU A 46 6.82 -15.66 8.64
C GLU A 46 7.77 -14.56 8.11
N PRO A 47 8.33 -13.70 8.99
CA PRO A 47 9.17 -12.58 8.53
C PRO A 47 10.29 -12.98 7.57
N LYS A 48 10.85 -14.18 7.72
CA LYS A 48 11.86 -14.73 6.81
C LYS A 48 11.34 -15.09 5.41
N LEU A 49 10.01 -15.24 5.25
CA LEU A 49 9.34 -15.55 4.00
C LEU A 49 8.67 -14.33 3.37
N ASP A 50 8.62 -13.20 4.09
CA ASP A 50 8.09 -11.93 3.58
C ASP A 50 9.14 -11.23 2.72
N ILE A 51 9.18 -11.62 1.45
CA ILE A 51 10.09 -11.00 0.46
C ILE A 51 9.79 -9.52 0.24
N THR A 52 8.55 -9.10 0.46
CA THR A 52 8.15 -7.68 0.30
C THR A 52 8.62 -6.81 1.45
N GLY A 53 9.01 -7.40 2.55
CA GLY A 53 9.58 -6.70 3.71
C GLY A 53 11.07 -6.36 3.57
N ARG A 54 11.76 -6.85 2.52
CA ARG A 54 13.21 -6.63 2.38
C ARG A 54 13.56 -5.14 2.26
N ASN A 55 14.70 -4.78 2.82
CA ASN A 55 15.26 -3.42 2.84
C ASN A 55 14.38 -2.37 3.55
N LYS A 56 13.31 -2.78 4.24
CA LYS A 56 12.43 -1.89 5.00
C LYS A 56 12.73 -1.94 6.49
N LYS A 57 12.53 -0.82 7.16
CA LYS A 57 12.34 -0.76 8.62
C LYS A 57 10.88 -0.97 8.94
N SER A 58 10.55 -1.44 10.15
CA SER A 58 9.16 -1.56 10.57
C SER A 58 8.94 -1.05 11.99
N ILE A 59 7.75 -0.51 12.22
CA ILE A 59 7.26 -0.10 13.54
C ILE A 59 5.82 -0.53 13.71
N CYS A 60 5.46 -1.01 14.91
CA CYS A 60 4.09 -1.38 15.20
C CYS A 60 3.36 -0.24 15.90
N LEU A 61 2.33 0.33 15.25
CA LEU A 61 1.51 1.41 15.78
C LEU A 61 0.01 1.06 15.77
N ASN A 62 -0.67 1.36 16.87
CA ASN A 62 -2.12 1.34 16.90
C ASN A 62 -2.67 2.72 16.53
N LEU A 63 -2.91 2.98 15.27
CA LEU A 63 -3.37 4.29 14.75
C LEU A 63 -4.75 4.72 15.27
N LYS A 64 -5.48 3.86 15.98
CA LYS A 64 -6.68 4.25 16.74
C LYS A 64 -6.34 5.00 18.03
N ASN A 65 -5.11 4.88 18.52
CA ASN A 65 -4.64 5.53 19.73
C ASN A 65 -3.98 6.87 19.39
N GLU A 66 -4.29 7.90 20.16
CA GLU A 66 -3.81 9.27 19.95
C GLU A 66 -2.28 9.38 19.98
N LYS A 67 -1.65 8.79 21.02
CA LYS A 67 -0.18 8.79 21.13
C LYS A 67 0.51 8.12 19.94
N SER A 68 -0.11 7.09 19.37
CA SER A 68 0.41 6.44 18.17
C SER A 68 0.24 7.31 16.93
N ARG A 69 -0.83 8.11 16.83
CA ARG A 69 -1.00 9.10 15.77
C ARG A 69 0.00 10.26 15.87
N GLU A 70 0.31 10.70 17.10
CA GLU A 70 1.38 11.69 17.30
C GLU A 70 2.73 11.20 16.77
N LEU A 71 3.07 9.91 17.03
CA LEU A 71 4.28 9.30 16.48
C LEU A 71 4.21 9.17 14.95
N PHE A 72 3.05 8.79 14.42
CA PHE A 72 2.81 8.77 12.99
C PHE A 72 3.05 10.15 12.36
N TYR A 73 2.50 11.21 12.93
CA TYR A 73 2.70 12.56 12.42
C TYR A 73 4.16 13.03 12.51
N LYS A 74 4.92 12.60 13.51
CA LYS A 74 6.37 12.83 13.56
C LYS A 74 7.10 12.15 12.40
N LEU A 75 6.66 10.95 12.00
CA LEU A 75 7.23 10.27 10.83
C LEU A 75 6.84 10.99 9.53
N ILE A 76 5.61 11.49 9.44
CA ILE A 76 5.08 12.21 8.26
C ILE A 76 5.74 13.58 8.08
N SER A 77 6.15 14.26 9.16
CA SER A 77 6.65 15.63 9.07
C SER A 77 7.89 15.80 8.20
N ASP A 78 8.69 14.76 8.04
CA ASP A 78 9.92 14.74 7.24
C ASP A 78 9.92 13.63 6.16
N ALA A 79 8.77 13.03 5.88
CA ALA A 79 8.62 12.05 4.83
C ALA A 79 8.38 12.72 3.47
N ASP A 80 8.88 12.10 2.40
CA ASP A 80 8.63 12.53 1.01
C ASP A 80 7.33 11.94 0.49
N ALA A 81 7.01 10.68 0.86
CA ALA A 81 5.78 10.05 0.45
C ALA A 81 5.18 9.13 1.52
N LEU A 82 3.88 8.90 1.42
CA LEU A 82 3.15 7.86 2.13
C LEU A 82 2.42 6.98 1.12
N ILE A 83 2.45 5.66 1.35
CA ILE A 83 1.75 4.66 0.55
C ILE A 83 0.75 3.93 1.44
N GLU A 84 -0.50 3.84 0.99
CA GLU A 84 -1.54 3.07 1.66
C GLU A 84 -2.45 2.33 0.68
N GLY A 85 -3.01 1.20 1.14
CA GLY A 85 -3.93 0.37 0.35
C GLY A 85 -5.24 0.08 1.08
N PHE A 86 -5.72 1.00 1.92
CA PHE A 86 -6.99 0.83 2.62
C PHE A 86 -8.17 1.22 1.73
N ARG A 87 -9.35 0.73 2.09
CA ARG A 87 -10.57 1.16 1.43
C ARG A 87 -10.82 2.66 1.65
N PRO A 88 -11.50 3.34 0.72
CA PRO A 88 -11.86 4.75 0.85
C PRO A 88 -12.48 5.08 2.22
N GLY A 89 -12.07 6.20 2.78
CA GLY A 89 -12.55 6.69 4.07
C GLY A 89 -11.96 6.05 5.32
N VAL A 90 -11.12 5.01 5.20
CA VAL A 90 -10.49 4.34 6.37
C VAL A 90 -9.43 5.23 7.00
N THR A 91 -8.55 5.80 6.20
CA THR A 91 -7.49 6.71 6.68
C THR A 91 -8.06 7.99 7.25
N GLU A 92 -9.11 8.53 6.65
CA GLU A 92 -9.85 9.69 7.16
C GLU A 92 -10.47 9.42 8.53
N LYS A 93 -11.13 8.27 8.70
CA LYS A 93 -11.69 7.84 10.01
C LYS A 93 -10.61 7.64 11.07
N LEU A 94 -9.40 7.34 10.69
CA LEU A 94 -8.25 7.22 11.60
C LEU A 94 -7.59 8.56 11.89
N GLY A 95 -7.99 9.65 11.21
CA GLY A 95 -7.36 10.96 11.30
C GLY A 95 -5.97 11.01 10.68
N ILE A 96 -5.70 10.18 9.68
CA ILE A 96 -4.41 10.10 8.97
C ILE A 96 -4.60 10.17 7.45
N GLY A 97 -5.73 10.70 7.03
CA GLY A 97 -6.06 10.90 5.61
C GLY A 97 -5.19 11.98 4.93
N PRO A 98 -5.34 12.14 3.61
CA PRO A 98 -4.54 13.10 2.84
C PRO A 98 -4.58 14.51 3.41
N GLU A 99 -5.77 15.01 3.76
CA GLU A 99 -5.94 16.36 4.30
C GLU A 99 -5.30 16.53 5.69
N ASP A 100 -5.33 15.47 6.52
CA ASP A 100 -4.69 15.51 7.84
C ASP A 100 -3.16 15.52 7.71
N CYS A 101 -2.64 14.66 6.82
CA CYS A 101 -1.20 14.60 6.54
C CYS A 101 -0.69 15.89 5.90
N LYS A 102 -1.46 16.50 4.99
CA LYS A 102 -1.11 17.74 4.30
C LYS A 102 -0.97 18.93 5.26
N LYS A 103 -1.75 18.96 6.34
CA LYS A 103 -1.60 19.98 7.40
C LYS A 103 -0.25 19.90 8.10
N ILE A 104 0.32 18.70 8.21
CA ILE A 104 1.61 18.44 8.86
C ILE A 104 2.76 18.63 7.87
N ASN A 105 2.62 18.08 6.66
CA ASN A 105 3.63 18.14 5.61
C ASN A 105 2.97 18.46 4.26
N PRO A 106 2.93 19.73 3.86
CA PRO A 106 2.31 20.14 2.59
C PRO A 106 3.01 19.60 1.34
N LYS A 107 4.23 19.08 1.46
CA LYS A 107 5.02 18.52 0.35
C LYS A 107 4.83 17.02 0.20
N LEU A 108 4.16 16.36 1.16
CA LEU A 108 3.99 14.91 1.16
C LEU A 108 3.24 14.43 -0.09
N VAL A 109 3.83 13.49 -0.81
CA VAL A 109 3.12 12.73 -1.86
C VAL A 109 2.32 11.62 -1.19
N TYR A 110 1.00 11.70 -1.27
CA TYR A 110 0.10 10.72 -0.65
C TYR A 110 -0.40 9.74 -1.71
N GLY A 111 0.18 8.54 -1.75
CA GLY A 111 -0.16 7.46 -2.68
C GLY A 111 -1.26 6.55 -2.14
N ARG A 112 -2.35 6.41 -2.88
CA ARG A 112 -3.47 5.53 -2.56
C ARG A 112 -3.58 4.42 -3.59
N ILE A 113 -3.47 3.18 -3.15
CA ILE A 113 -3.59 2.00 -4.01
C ILE A 113 -4.90 1.30 -3.68
N THR A 114 -5.88 1.43 -4.57
CA THR A 114 -7.21 0.81 -4.41
C THR A 114 -7.64 0.10 -5.68
N GLY A 115 -8.41 -0.96 -5.53
CA GLY A 115 -8.86 -1.74 -6.69
C GLY A 115 -9.89 -1.04 -7.58
N TRP A 116 -10.69 -0.13 -7.00
CA TRP A 116 -11.84 0.47 -7.68
C TRP A 116 -11.84 2.00 -7.66
N GLY A 117 -10.74 2.62 -7.27
CA GLY A 117 -10.66 4.06 -7.09
C GLY A 117 -11.27 4.54 -5.76
N GLN A 118 -11.33 5.85 -5.58
CA GLN A 118 -11.86 6.48 -4.37
C GLN A 118 -13.38 6.69 -4.44
N ASP A 119 -13.93 6.77 -5.64
CA ASP A 119 -15.32 7.11 -5.93
C ASP A 119 -15.96 6.04 -6.82
N GLY A 120 -17.29 6.09 -6.94
CA GLY A 120 -18.05 5.19 -7.79
C GLY A 120 -18.65 3.99 -7.06
N PRO A 121 -19.50 3.20 -7.74
CA PRO A 121 -20.33 2.17 -7.12
C PRO A 121 -19.53 1.00 -6.53
N LEU A 122 -18.32 0.76 -7.00
CA LEU A 122 -17.46 -0.33 -6.53
C LEU A 122 -16.41 0.12 -5.50
N SER A 123 -16.27 1.41 -5.22
CA SER A 123 -15.19 1.95 -4.37
C SER A 123 -15.11 1.29 -2.99
N ASN A 124 -16.24 0.90 -2.41
CA ASN A 124 -16.33 0.23 -1.12
C ASN A 124 -16.39 -1.31 -1.20
N VAL A 125 -16.38 -1.87 -2.41
CA VAL A 125 -16.45 -3.32 -2.63
C VAL A 125 -15.05 -3.94 -2.49
N ALA A 126 -14.97 -5.14 -1.94
CA ALA A 126 -13.73 -5.90 -1.93
C ALA A 126 -13.36 -6.33 -3.36
N GLY A 127 -12.08 -6.37 -3.65
CA GLY A 127 -11.57 -6.87 -4.92
C GLY A 127 -10.14 -7.37 -4.75
N HIS A 128 -9.75 -8.26 -5.65
CA HIS A 128 -8.42 -8.79 -5.78
C HIS A 128 -8.04 -8.82 -7.26
N ASP A 129 -6.80 -9.11 -7.58
CA ASP A 129 -6.24 -9.14 -8.93
C ASP A 129 -7.23 -9.67 -9.99
N ILE A 130 -7.75 -10.87 -9.77
CA ILE A 130 -8.67 -11.52 -10.73
C ILE A 130 -9.93 -10.70 -11.02
N ASN A 131 -10.45 -9.96 -10.04
CA ASN A 131 -11.63 -9.11 -10.23
C ASN A 131 -11.30 -7.92 -11.12
N TYR A 132 -10.13 -7.30 -10.91
CA TYR A 132 -9.69 -6.15 -11.68
C TYR A 132 -9.42 -6.52 -13.13
N ILE A 133 -8.64 -7.60 -13.37
CA ILE A 133 -8.31 -8.06 -14.71
C ILE A 133 -9.52 -8.61 -15.47
N ALA A 134 -10.51 -9.16 -14.76
CA ALA A 134 -11.76 -9.62 -15.38
C ALA A 134 -12.56 -8.43 -15.93
N LEU A 135 -12.76 -7.38 -15.11
CA LEU A 135 -13.49 -6.18 -15.55
C LEU A 135 -12.74 -5.37 -16.60
N ALA A 136 -11.41 -5.33 -16.53
CA ALA A 136 -10.57 -4.70 -17.54
C ALA A 136 -10.51 -5.48 -18.86
N GLY A 137 -11.05 -6.70 -18.92
CA GLY A 137 -11.02 -7.56 -20.09
C GLY A 137 -9.72 -8.35 -20.28
N SER A 138 -8.68 -8.07 -19.52
CA SER A 138 -7.37 -8.71 -19.64
C SER A 138 -7.42 -10.22 -19.40
N LEU A 139 -8.29 -10.68 -18.50
CA LEU A 139 -8.47 -12.09 -18.20
C LEU A 139 -8.93 -12.90 -19.44
N PHE A 140 -9.75 -12.28 -20.29
CA PHE A 140 -10.21 -12.91 -21.56
C PHE A 140 -9.02 -13.24 -22.48
N SER A 141 -8.03 -12.37 -22.54
CA SER A 141 -6.82 -12.56 -23.36
C SER A 141 -5.90 -13.66 -22.84
N MET A 142 -6.08 -14.07 -21.58
CA MET A 142 -5.20 -15.04 -20.88
C MET A 142 -5.77 -16.48 -20.91
N GLY A 143 -6.26 -16.96 -22.01
CA GLY A 143 -6.73 -18.34 -22.13
C GLY A 143 -8.06 -18.50 -22.89
N GLY A 144 -8.66 -17.40 -23.31
CA GLY A 144 -9.87 -17.39 -24.13
C GLY A 144 -11.18 -17.52 -23.33
N LYS A 145 -12.28 -17.50 -24.07
CA LYS A 145 -13.64 -17.36 -23.55
C LYS A 145 -14.07 -18.48 -22.59
N ASP A 146 -13.75 -19.72 -22.94
CA ASP A 146 -14.32 -20.90 -22.26
C ASP A 146 -13.46 -21.40 -21.10
N LYS A 147 -12.17 -21.07 -21.08
CA LYS A 147 -11.23 -21.45 -20.02
C LYS A 147 -10.17 -20.36 -19.81
N PRO A 148 -10.51 -19.27 -19.13
CA PRO A 148 -9.51 -18.26 -18.81
C PRO A 148 -8.46 -18.83 -17.86
N SER A 149 -7.19 -18.61 -18.17
CA SER A 149 -6.07 -18.96 -17.28
C SER A 149 -5.88 -17.87 -16.24
N ILE A 150 -5.83 -18.25 -14.98
CA ILE A 150 -5.59 -17.29 -13.88
C ILE A 150 -4.09 -17.03 -13.81
N PRO A 151 -3.61 -15.79 -14.05
CA PRO A 151 -2.18 -15.46 -14.11
C PRO A 151 -1.56 -15.21 -12.72
N TYR A 152 -2.01 -15.90 -11.68
CA TYR A 152 -1.69 -15.51 -10.30
C TYR A 152 -2.06 -14.05 -10.06
N ASN A 153 -1.39 -13.34 -9.16
CA ASN A 153 -1.62 -11.90 -8.91
C ASN A 153 -0.63 -10.98 -9.65
N ILE A 154 -0.21 -11.39 -10.85
CA ILE A 154 0.86 -10.69 -11.58
C ILE A 154 0.35 -9.45 -12.32
N ALA A 155 -0.87 -9.52 -12.89
CA ALA A 155 -1.33 -8.47 -13.78
C ALA A 155 -1.97 -7.29 -13.04
N GLY A 156 -2.88 -7.52 -12.11
CA GLY A 156 -3.54 -6.45 -11.36
C GLY A 156 -2.70 -5.94 -10.19
N ASP A 157 -2.23 -6.85 -9.34
CA ASP A 157 -1.50 -6.46 -8.13
C ASP A 157 -0.08 -6.00 -8.44
N TYR A 158 0.68 -6.77 -9.24
CA TYR A 158 2.08 -6.43 -9.51
C TYR A 158 2.21 -5.24 -10.46
N ALA A 159 1.46 -5.20 -11.56
CA ALA A 159 1.48 -4.04 -12.43
C ALA A 159 0.91 -2.77 -11.75
N GLY A 160 -0.04 -2.94 -10.82
CA GLY A 160 -0.57 -1.83 -10.02
C GLY A 160 0.37 -1.32 -8.93
N GLY A 161 1.41 -2.10 -8.57
CA GLY A 161 2.41 -1.74 -7.54
C GLY A 161 3.76 -1.28 -8.09
N THR A 162 3.90 -1.17 -9.41
CA THR A 162 5.16 -0.78 -10.09
C THR A 162 5.16 0.65 -10.59
#